data_e6fbda70c9f949fe2c48cf9c720a58e2
#
_entry.id   e6fbda70c9f949fe2c48cf9c720a58e2
#
_cell.length_a   1.000
_cell.length_b   1.000
_cell.length_c   1.000
_cell.angle_alpha   90.00
_cell.angle_beta   90.00
_cell.angle_gamma   90.00
#
_symmetry.space_group_name_H-M   'P 1'
#
loop_
_entity.id
_entity.type
_entity.pdbx_description
1 polymer ?
#
loop_
_entity_poly.entity_id
_entity_poly.type
_entity_poly.pdbx_seq_one_letter_code
_entity_poly.pdbx_strand_id
1 'polypeptide(L)'
;AGLDAESLLIRLDLAGFEAEAPNGVVEIRRIAQEAEAEAINDLYLKRDMVPSDADFIWRHRDAETIVYLVAVDTLSGQVLGTVTGIDHKAAFDDPDNGASLWCLAVDPSALLPGVGQALVCALAQHFKDVGRTHMDLSVIHTNVQAKALYDKLGFKPVQVFAIKNKNAYNETLFIGPELEEDLNPYARIIVDEARSRGIAVDVLDGKEGYFRLSLGAKSVVCR
;
A
#
# COMPACT_ATOMS: atom_id res chain seq x y z
N ALA A 1 12.34 -7.45 23.29
CA ALA A 1 11.46 -7.78 22.18
C ALA A 1 12.13 -7.27 20.91
N GLY A 2 12.58 -8.15 20.04
CA GLY A 2 13.30 -7.79 18.84
C GLY A 2 12.35 -7.04 17.89
N LEU A 3 12.88 -6.04 17.23
CA LEU A 3 12.28 -5.41 16.05
C LEU A 3 12.35 -6.43 14.90
N ASP A 4 11.44 -7.39 14.91
CA ASP A 4 11.44 -8.53 13.98
C ASP A 4 10.75 -8.20 12.66
N ALA A 5 10.76 -6.97 12.24
CA ALA A 5 10.09 -6.71 11.00
C ALA A 5 10.82 -5.71 10.15
N GLU A 6 11.79 -6.20 9.51
CA GLU A 6 12.39 -5.51 8.40
C GLU A 6 11.50 -5.66 7.16
N SER A 7 10.45 -4.85 7.11
CA SER A 7 9.73 -4.60 5.88
C SER A 7 10.43 -3.48 5.13
N LEU A 8 10.63 -3.71 3.84
CA LEU A 8 11.11 -2.69 2.92
C LEU A 8 9.93 -1.94 2.35
N LEU A 9 9.92 -0.62 2.44
CA LEU A 9 9.03 0.20 1.63
C LEU A 9 9.67 0.39 0.26
N ILE A 10 8.94 0.05 -0.77
CA ILE A 10 9.37 0.20 -2.16
C ILE A 10 8.33 0.96 -2.96
N ARG A 11 8.79 1.70 -3.95
CA ARG A 11 8.01 2.62 -4.78
C ARG A 11 8.20 2.35 -6.25
N LEU A 12 7.10 2.37 -6.99
CA LEU A 12 7.06 2.40 -8.44
C LEU A 12 6.70 3.83 -8.90
N ASP A 13 7.53 4.43 -9.73
CA ASP A 13 7.20 5.66 -10.44
C ASP A 13 6.25 5.34 -11.59
N LEU A 14 5.08 5.96 -11.60
CA LEU A 14 4.04 5.70 -12.59
C LEU A 14 4.20 6.52 -13.87
N ALA A 15 4.97 7.59 -13.86
CA ALA A 15 5.14 8.44 -15.03
C ALA A 15 5.77 7.68 -16.22
N GLY A 16 6.79 6.86 -15.92
CA GLY A 16 7.47 6.04 -16.91
C GLY A 16 6.95 4.60 -17.02
N PHE A 17 5.92 4.23 -16.27
CA PHE A 17 5.42 2.87 -16.26
C PHE A 17 4.62 2.54 -17.52
N GLU A 18 4.94 1.41 -18.14
CA GLU A 18 4.17 0.82 -19.25
C GLU A 18 3.79 -0.61 -18.86
N ALA A 19 2.48 -0.88 -18.82
CA ALA A 19 1.99 -2.22 -18.52
C ALA A 19 2.28 -3.17 -19.68
N GLU A 20 2.83 -4.34 -19.38
CA GLU A 20 2.85 -5.44 -20.35
C GLU A 20 1.41 -5.91 -20.61
N ALA A 21 1.08 -6.16 -21.88
CA ALA A 21 -0.23 -6.69 -22.23
C ALA A 21 -0.48 -8.05 -21.57
N PRO A 22 -1.66 -8.27 -20.98
CA PRO A 22 -1.99 -9.56 -20.39
C PRO A 22 -1.98 -10.66 -21.47
N ASN A 23 -1.62 -11.88 -21.08
CA ASN A 23 -1.47 -13.02 -21.98
C ASN A 23 -2.78 -13.59 -22.57
N GLY A 24 -3.93 -12.93 -22.34
CA GLY A 24 -5.25 -13.29 -22.89
C GLY A 24 -5.96 -14.47 -22.23
N VAL A 25 -5.29 -15.21 -21.34
CA VAL A 25 -5.87 -16.36 -20.61
C VAL A 25 -6.54 -15.91 -19.31
N VAL A 26 -6.10 -14.80 -18.78
CA VAL A 26 -6.60 -14.22 -17.52
C VAL A 26 -7.17 -12.84 -17.81
N GLU A 27 -8.39 -12.60 -17.37
CA GLU A 27 -9.02 -11.28 -17.34
C GLU A 27 -8.74 -10.60 -16.01
N ILE A 28 -8.17 -9.39 -16.05
CA ILE A 28 -7.99 -8.57 -14.83
C ILE A 28 -9.04 -7.47 -14.84
N ARG A 29 -9.87 -7.42 -13.82
CA ARG A 29 -10.94 -6.43 -13.69
C ARG A 29 -11.31 -6.16 -12.23
N ARG A 30 -12.12 -5.15 -12.00
CA ARG A 30 -12.80 -4.96 -10.70
C ARG A 30 -13.77 -6.12 -10.45
N ILE A 31 -14.07 -6.37 -9.17
CA ILE A 31 -15.09 -7.37 -8.79
C ILE A 31 -16.45 -6.96 -9.39
N ALA A 32 -17.15 -7.93 -9.95
CA ALA A 32 -18.43 -7.75 -10.63
C ALA A 32 -19.57 -8.56 -10.01
N GLN A 33 -19.25 -9.50 -9.10
CA GLN A 33 -20.20 -10.36 -8.44
C GLN A 33 -19.88 -10.45 -6.94
N GLU A 34 -20.90 -10.56 -6.11
CA GLU A 34 -20.76 -10.64 -4.65
C GLU A 34 -19.93 -11.87 -4.23
N ALA A 35 -20.12 -13.00 -4.92
CA ALA A 35 -19.34 -14.21 -4.69
C ALA A 35 -17.81 -14.03 -4.89
N GLU A 36 -17.39 -13.01 -5.62
CA GLU A 36 -15.97 -12.72 -5.82
C GLU A 36 -15.33 -12.09 -4.57
N ALA A 37 -16.12 -11.42 -3.73
CA ALA A 37 -15.66 -10.92 -2.43
C ALA A 37 -15.34 -12.09 -1.48
N GLU A 38 -16.14 -13.15 -1.49
CA GLU A 38 -15.85 -14.39 -0.75
C GLU A 38 -14.62 -15.10 -1.34
N ALA A 39 -14.51 -15.17 -2.68
CA ALA A 39 -13.36 -15.77 -3.34
C ALA A 39 -12.04 -15.05 -3.00
N ILE A 40 -12.07 -13.72 -2.80
CA ILE A 40 -10.92 -12.95 -2.30
C ILE A 40 -10.50 -13.44 -0.92
N ASN A 41 -11.45 -13.63 -0.01
CA ASN A 41 -11.16 -14.13 1.34
C ASN A 41 -10.61 -15.56 1.33
N ASP A 42 -11.11 -16.42 0.45
CA ASP A 42 -10.56 -17.77 0.27
C ASP A 42 -9.10 -17.72 -0.20
N LEU A 43 -8.75 -16.81 -1.09
CA LEU A 43 -7.37 -16.57 -1.53
C LEU A 43 -6.49 -16.08 -0.39
N TYR A 44 -7.00 -15.17 0.45
CA TYR A 44 -6.27 -14.69 1.63
C TYR A 44 -5.96 -15.84 2.59
N LEU A 45 -6.95 -16.68 2.89
CA LEU A 45 -6.76 -17.85 3.76
C LEU A 45 -5.73 -18.84 3.17
N LYS A 46 -5.77 -19.10 1.85
CA LYS A 46 -4.79 -19.98 1.17
C LYS A 46 -3.35 -19.43 1.22
N ARG A 47 -3.20 -18.15 1.54
CA ARG A 47 -1.90 -17.44 1.60
C ARG A 47 -1.52 -17.02 3.01
N ASP A 48 -2.16 -17.58 4.03
CA ASP A 48 -1.95 -17.25 5.44
C ASP A 48 -2.13 -15.75 5.73
N MET A 49 -3.00 -15.09 4.97
CA MET A 49 -3.37 -13.70 5.15
C MET A 49 -4.68 -13.60 5.95
N VAL A 50 -4.88 -12.48 6.62
CA VAL A 50 -6.11 -12.23 7.39
C VAL A 50 -7.25 -11.89 6.41
N PRO A 51 -8.38 -12.61 6.46
CA PRO A 51 -9.56 -12.28 5.67
C PRO A 51 -10.12 -10.91 6.06
N SER A 52 -10.78 -10.26 5.12
CA SER A 52 -11.54 -9.04 5.34
C SER A 52 -13.04 -9.35 5.44
N ASP A 53 -13.85 -8.35 5.78
CA ASP A 53 -15.29 -8.47 5.69
C ASP A 53 -15.73 -8.49 4.21
N ALA A 54 -16.35 -9.58 3.76
CA ALA A 54 -16.79 -9.73 2.36
C ALA A 54 -17.86 -8.68 1.99
N ASP A 55 -18.75 -8.35 2.90
CA ASP A 55 -19.75 -7.30 2.71
C ASP A 55 -19.09 -5.93 2.54
N PHE A 56 -18.00 -5.67 3.27
CA PHE A 56 -17.22 -4.45 3.11
C PHE A 56 -16.59 -4.40 1.72
N ILE A 57 -15.94 -5.47 1.28
CA ILE A 57 -15.32 -5.56 -0.05
C ILE A 57 -16.38 -5.30 -1.14
N TRP A 58 -17.52 -5.97 -1.05
CA TRP A 58 -18.60 -5.83 -2.03
C TRP A 58 -19.20 -4.43 -2.09
N ARG A 59 -19.45 -3.81 -0.94
CA ARG A 59 -19.98 -2.44 -0.87
C ARG A 59 -19.01 -1.39 -1.44
N HIS A 60 -17.71 -1.65 -1.39
CA HIS A 60 -16.67 -0.73 -1.89
C HIS A 60 -16.13 -1.10 -3.29
N ARG A 61 -16.78 -2.01 -4.03
CA ARG A 61 -16.33 -2.45 -5.35
C ARG A 61 -16.14 -1.33 -6.37
N ASP A 62 -16.94 -0.27 -6.28
CA ASP A 62 -16.93 0.88 -7.18
C ASP A 62 -16.30 2.14 -6.53
N ALA A 63 -15.74 2.01 -5.31
CA ALA A 63 -15.13 3.13 -4.62
C ALA A 63 -13.90 3.66 -5.37
N GLU A 64 -13.69 4.97 -5.31
CA GLU A 64 -12.48 5.61 -5.84
C GLU A 64 -11.31 5.49 -4.87
N THR A 65 -11.60 5.41 -3.56
CA THR A 65 -10.59 5.37 -2.48
C THR A 65 -9.88 4.04 -2.35
N ILE A 66 -10.59 2.94 -2.66
CA ILE A 66 -10.07 1.57 -2.59
C ILE A 66 -10.40 0.81 -3.86
N VAL A 67 -9.44 0.08 -4.38
CA VAL A 67 -9.54 -0.66 -5.65
C VAL A 67 -9.34 -2.14 -5.38
N TYR A 68 -10.36 -2.96 -5.68
CA TYR A 68 -10.25 -4.41 -5.66
C TYR A 68 -10.21 -4.93 -7.09
N LEU A 69 -9.08 -5.53 -7.49
CA LEU A 69 -8.96 -6.22 -8.76
C LEU A 69 -8.87 -7.72 -8.53
N VAL A 70 -9.51 -8.45 -9.42
CA VAL A 70 -9.45 -9.91 -9.50
C VAL A 70 -8.89 -10.36 -10.84
N ALA A 71 -8.14 -11.45 -10.80
CA ALA A 71 -7.68 -12.18 -11.96
C ALA A 71 -8.61 -13.38 -12.17
N VAL A 72 -9.36 -13.38 -13.25
CA VAL A 72 -10.36 -14.42 -13.55
C VAL A 72 -9.88 -15.26 -14.74
N ASP A 73 -9.87 -16.56 -14.58
CA ASP A 73 -9.64 -17.49 -15.68
C ASP A 73 -10.80 -17.38 -16.68
N THR A 74 -10.49 -17.02 -17.91
CA THR A 74 -11.51 -16.78 -18.95
C THR A 74 -12.27 -18.04 -19.37
N LEU A 75 -11.72 -19.24 -19.11
CA LEU A 75 -12.34 -20.51 -19.46
C LEU A 75 -13.24 -21.05 -18.35
N SER A 76 -12.79 -21.02 -17.13
CA SER A 76 -13.52 -21.58 -15.98
C SER A 76 -14.36 -20.56 -15.23
N GLY A 77 -14.05 -19.26 -15.35
CA GLY A 77 -14.63 -18.21 -14.53
C GLY A 77 -14.11 -18.16 -13.10
N GLN A 78 -13.08 -18.96 -12.77
CA GLN A 78 -12.52 -19.01 -11.42
C GLN A 78 -11.65 -17.80 -11.14
N VAL A 79 -11.76 -17.25 -9.92
CA VAL A 79 -10.84 -16.21 -9.42
C VAL A 79 -9.52 -16.87 -9.02
N LEU A 80 -8.46 -16.54 -9.75
CA LEU A 80 -7.10 -17.08 -9.55
C LEU A 80 -6.21 -16.20 -8.70
N GLY A 81 -6.59 -14.94 -8.52
CA GLY A 81 -5.82 -13.99 -7.72
C GLY A 81 -6.55 -12.68 -7.50
N THR A 82 -6.02 -11.90 -6.59
CA THR A 82 -6.56 -10.58 -6.23
C THR A 82 -5.44 -9.64 -5.82
N VAL A 83 -5.68 -8.34 -5.99
CA VAL A 83 -4.86 -7.27 -5.44
C VAL A 83 -5.75 -6.13 -4.98
N THR A 84 -5.40 -5.52 -3.86
CA THR A 84 -6.08 -4.34 -3.33
C THR A 84 -5.16 -3.14 -3.48
N GLY A 85 -5.71 -2.02 -3.92
CA GLY A 85 -5.04 -0.73 -3.99
C GLY A 85 -5.76 0.34 -3.18
N ILE A 86 -5.01 1.28 -2.64
CA ILE A 86 -5.55 2.48 -1.96
C ILE A 86 -5.09 3.71 -2.74
N ASP A 87 -6.04 4.53 -3.12
CA ASP A 87 -5.79 5.84 -3.72
C ASP A 87 -5.63 6.86 -2.60
N HIS A 88 -4.41 7.32 -2.36
CA HIS A 88 -4.12 8.23 -1.25
C HIS A 88 -4.74 9.61 -1.48
N LYS A 89 -4.79 10.07 -2.73
CA LYS A 89 -5.40 11.36 -3.05
C LYS A 89 -6.90 11.34 -2.79
N ALA A 90 -7.58 10.28 -3.23
CA ALA A 90 -9.02 10.14 -3.02
C ALA A 90 -9.39 9.85 -1.56
N ALA A 91 -8.57 9.07 -0.84
CA ALA A 91 -8.85 8.64 0.52
C ALA A 91 -8.45 9.68 1.59
N PHE A 92 -7.36 10.43 1.37
CA PHE A 92 -6.70 11.24 2.41
C PHE A 92 -6.29 12.64 1.93
N ASP A 93 -6.65 13.03 0.70
CA ASP A 93 -6.20 14.27 0.05
C ASP A 93 -4.67 14.43 0.00
N ASP A 94 -3.96 13.32 -0.18
CA ASP A 94 -2.49 13.26 -0.19
C ASP A 94 -1.88 14.29 -1.15
N PRO A 95 -1.04 15.21 -0.65
CA PRO A 95 -0.40 16.24 -1.46
C PRO A 95 0.58 15.67 -2.49
N ASP A 96 1.17 14.50 -2.23
CA ASP A 96 2.13 13.84 -3.11
C ASP A 96 1.44 13.05 -4.23
N ASN A 97 0.10 13.00 -4.19
CA ASN A 97 -0.71 12.36 -5.21
C ASN A 97 -0.34 10.88 -5.45
N GLY A 98 -0.07 10.17 -4.37
CA GLY A 98 0.38 8.78 -4.37
C GLY A 98 -0.76 7.76 -4.31
N ALA A 99 -0.35 6.49 -4.41
CA ALA A 99 -1.19 5.33 -4.20
C ALA A 99 -0.39 4.22 -3.51
N SER A 100 -1.06 3.17 -3.05
CA SER A 100 -0.38 2.00 -2.48
C SER A 100 -1.05 0.69 -2.89
N LEU A 101 -0.21 -0.34 -3.01
CA LEU A 101 -0.63 -1.72 -3.20
C LEU A 101 -0.68 -2.42 -1.84
N TRP A 102 -1.81 -3.08 -1.61
CA TRP A 102 -2.06 -3.93 -0.46
C TRP A 102 -2.35 -5.36 -0.92
N CYS A 103 -2.42 -6.30 -0.04
CA CYS A 103 -2.98 -7.65 -0.19
C CYS A 103 -2.93 -8.23 -1.61
N LEU A 104 -1.74 -8.54 -2.13
CA LEU A 104 -1.58 -9.35 -3.34
C LEU A 104 -1.65 -10.83 -2.98
N ALA A 105 -2.64 -11.54 -3.48
CA ALA A 105 -2.81 -12.97 -3.29
C ALA A 105 -3.07 -13.67 -4.63
N VAL A 106 -2.37 -14.78 -4.88
CA VAL A 106 -2.57 -15.63 -6.05
C VAL A 106 -2.79 -17.05 -5.55
N ASP A 107 -3.76 -17.77 -6.09
CA ASP A 107 -4.05 -19.16 -5.74
C ASP A 107 -2.77 -20.00 -5.90
N PRO A 108 -2.28 -20.67 -4.85
CA PRO A 108 -1.07 -21.48 -4.94
C PRO A 108 -1.22 -22.68 -5.88
N SER A 109 -2.45 -23.08 -6.18
CA SER A 109 -2.76 -24.16 -7.13
C SER A 109 -2.94 -23.69 -8.57
N ALA A 110 -2.91 -22.37 -8.82
CA ALA A 110 -3.04 -21.82 -10.17
C ALA A 110 -1.84 -22.25 -11.02
N LEU A 111 -2.11 -22.96 -12.10
CA LEU A 111 -1.08 -23.44 -13.04
C LEU A 111 -0.63 -22.35 -14.04
N LEU A 112 -1.29 -21.20 -14.04
CA LEU A 112 -1.00 -20.09 -14.94
C LEU A 112 0.09 -19.18 -14.36
N PRO A 113 1.27 -19.09 -14.99
CA PRO A 113 2.32 -18.21 -14.56
C PRO A 113 1.97 -16.74 -14.84
N GLY A 114 2.50 -15.82 -14.02
CA GLY A 114 2.39 -14.40 -14.29
C GLY A 114 1.12 -13.70 -13.77
N VAL A 115 0.19 -14.42 -13.12
CA VAL A 115 -1.04 -13.84 -12.56
C VAL A 115 -0.73 -12.68 -11.60
N GLY A 116 0.22 -12.87 -10.68
CA GLY A 116 0.61 -11.81 -9.75
C GLY A 116 1.21 -10.59 -10.45
N GLN A 117 2.04 -10.79 -11.47
CA GLN A 117 2.59 -9.72 -12.28
C GLN A 117 1.47 -8.95 -13.01
N ALA A 118 0.53 -9.66 -13.62
CA ALA A 118 -0.59 -9.04 -14.34
C ALA A 118 -1.48 -8.20 -13.41
N LEU A 119 -1.75 -8.67 -12.19
CA LEU A 119 -2.49 -7.91 -11.18
C LEU A 119 -1.77 -6.62 -10.76
N VAL A 120 -0.46 -6.69 -10.49
CA VAL A 120 0.33 -5.52 -10.13
C VAL A 120 0.38 -4.52 -11.28
N CYS A 121 0.60 -4.99 -12.51
CA CYS A 121 0.61 -4.14 -13.71
C CYS A 121 -0.75 -3.45 -13.94
N ALA A 122 -1.85 -4.19 -13.80
CA ALA A 122 -3.20 -3.63 -13.95
C ALA A 122 -3.51 -2.58 -12.88
N LEU A 123 -3.10 -2.80 -11.64
CA LEU A 123 -3.28 -1.83 -10.56
C LEU A 123 -2.42 -0.58 -10.79
N ALA A 124 -1.15 -0.75 -11.20
CA ALA A 124 -0.27 0.36 -11.53
C ALA A 124 -0.82 1.19 -12.71
N GLN A 125 -1.32 0.52 -13.74
CA GLN A 125 -1.96 1.20 -14.88
C GLN A 125 -3.21 1.96 -14.45
N HIS A 126 -4.06 1.36 -13.62
CA HIS A 126 -5.24 2.04 -13.07
C HIS A 126 -4.86 3.34 -12.35
N PHE A 127 -3.86 3.30 -11.46
CA PHE A 127 -3.41 4.49 -10.73
C PHE A 127 -2.75 5.53 -11.65
N LYS A 128 -2.02 5.09 -12.66
CA LYS A 128 -1.49 5.98 -13.69
C LYS A 128 -2.61 6.70 -14.46
N ASP A 129 -3.65 5.96 -14.86
CA ASP A 129 -4.78 6.49 -15.63
C ASP A 129 -5.60 7.53 -14.85
N VAL A 130 -5.72 7.37 -13.52
CA VAL A 130 -6.34 8.36 -12.65
C VAL A 130 -5.36 9.46 -12.19
N GLY A 131 -4.15 9.50 -12.75
CA GLY A 131 -3.18 10.58 -12.59
C GLY A 131 -2.37 10.51 -11.30
N ARG A 132 -2.18 9.32 -10.69
CA ARG A 132 -1.28 9.18 -9.54
C ARG A 132 0.17 9.18 -10.00
N THR A 133 1.06 9.70 -9.15
CA THR A 133 2.49 9.86 -9.47
C THR A 133 3.28 8.61 -9.18
N HIS A 134 2.91 7.87 -8.16
CA HIS A 134 3.63 6.68 -7.71
C HIS A 134 2.71 5.69 -7.01
N MET A 135 3.18 4.44 -6.93
CA MET A 135 2.55 3.37 -6.17
C MET A 135 3.56 2.75 -5.21
N ASP A 136 3.24 2.78 -3.92
CA ASP A 136 4.05 2.25 -2.84
C ASP A 136 3.55 0.88 -2.37
N LEU A 137 4.44 0.08 -1.84
CA LEU A 137 4.09 -1.13 -1.10
C LEU A 137 5.14 -1.46 -0.05
N SER A 138 4.74 -2.23 0.95
CA SER A 138 5.63 -2.81 1.95
C SER A 138 5.81 -4.30 1.69
N VAL A 139 7.06 -4.76 1.62
CA VAL A 139 7.39 -6.18 1.44
C VAL A 139 8.33 -6.65 2.54
N ILE A 140 8.06 -7.82 3.14
CA ILE A 140 8.95 -8.42 4.13
C ILE A 140 10.26 -8.81 3.45
N HIS A 141 11.40 -8.46 4.05
CA HIS A 141 12.72 -8.67 3.45
C HIS A 141 13.03 -10.14 3.12
N THR A 142 12.42 -11.09 3.84
CA THR A 142 12.57 -12.52 3.62
C THR A 142 11.73 -13.06 2.47
N ASN A 143 10.76 -12.28 1.94
CA ASN A 143 9.95 -12.71 0.81
C ASN A 143 10.69 -12.48 -0.51
N VAL A 144 11.64 -13.39 -0.80
CA VAL A 144 12.51 -13.32 -1.99
C VAL A 144 11.70 -13.33 -3.29
N GLN A 145 10.63 -14.13 -3.34
CA GLN A 145 9.80 -14.27 -4.54
C GLN A 145 9.04 -12.96 -4.87
N ALA A 146 8.42 -12.34 -3.88
CA ALA A 146 7.75 -11.06 -4.07
C ALA A 146 8.73 -9.95 -4.43
N LYS A 147 9.90 -9.90 -3.77
CA LYS A 147 10.96 -8.94 -4.09
C LYS A 147 11.41 -9.06 -5.54
N ALA A 148 11.69 -10.27 -6.02
CA ALA A 148 12.08 -10.50 -7.41
C ALA A 148 11.02 -10.03 -8.42
N LEU A 149 9.73 -10.20 -8.10
CA LEU A 149 8.63 -9.68 -8.90
C LEU A 149 8.66 -8.14 -8.94
N TYR A 150 8.76 -7.50 -7.79
CA TYR A 150 8.73 -6.03 -7.71
C TYR A 150 9.97 -5.38 -8.32
N ASP A 151 11.16 -5.99 -8.12
CA ASP A 151 12.40 -5.53 -8.77
C ASP A 151 12.29 -5.59 -10.30
N LYS A 152 11.73 -6.69 -10.84
CA LYS A 152 11.46 -6.84 -12.28
C LYS A 152 10.51 -5.77 -12.81
N LEU A 153 9.53 -5.35 -12.02
CA LEU A 153 8.55 -4.32 -12.39
C LEU A 153 9.08 -2.89 -12.20
N GLY A 154 10.29 -2.72 -11.67
CA GLY A 154 10.94 -1.42 -11.52
C GLY A 154 10.67 -0.71 -10.20
N PHE A 155 10.13 -1.39 -9.19
CA PHE A 155 10.04 -0.84 -7.84
C PHE A 155 11.43 -0.62 -7.25
N LYS A 156 11.59 0.48 -6.53
CA LYS A 156 12.86 0.86 -5.90
C LYS A 156 12.66 1.12 -4.41
N PRO A 157 13.63 0.77 -3.56
CA PRO A 157 13.56 1.09 -2.14
C PRO A 157 13.42 2.59 -1.90
N VAL A 158 12.53 2.95 -0.97
CA VAL A 158 12.35 4.32 -0.49
C VAL A 158 12.92 4.41 0.91
N GLN A 159 13.68 5.47 1.20
CA GLN A 159 14.13 5.72 2.56
C GLN A 159 12.93 6.07 3.45
N VAL A 160 12.70 5.25 4.47
CA VAL A 160 11.65 5.49 5.45
C VAL A 160 12.30 6.03 6.72
N PHE A 161 11.93 7.22 7.12
CA PHE A 161 12.43 7.87 8.33
C PHE A 161 11.52 7.66 9.55
N ALA A 162 10.48 6.82 9.43
CA ALA A 162 9.53 6.54 10.50
C ALA A 162 9.64 5.09 10.97
N ILE A 163 9.59 4.88 12.30
CA ILE A 163 9.45 3.56 12.91
C ILE A 163 7.97 3.20 12.90
N LYS A 164 7.60 2.10 12.26
CA LYS A 164 6.25 1.56 12.31
C LYS A 164 6.08 0.63 13.50
N ASN A 165 5.05 0.85 14.30
CA ASN A 165 4.58 -0.14 15.23
C ASN A 165 3.69 -1.15 14.46
N LYS A 166 4.14 -2.40 14.33
CA LYS A 166 3.28 -3.49 13.89
C LYS A 166 2.28 -3.81 14.98
N ASN A 167 1.00 -3.70 14.68
CA ASN A 167 -0.01 -4.41 15.45
C ASN A 167 -0.30 -5.77 14.76
N ALA A 168 -0.86 -6.72 15.51
CA ALA A 168 -1.06 -8.11 15.08
C ALA A 168 -2.05 -8.28 13.90
N TYR A 169 -2.70 -7.22 13.46
CA TYR A 169 -3.84 -7.31 12.55
C TYR A 169 -3.67 -6.59 11.21
N ASN A 170 -2.85 -5.54 11.12
CA ASN A 170 -2.58 -4.87 9.85
C ASN A 170 -1.34 -4.01 9.97
N GLU A 171 -0.51 -4.02 8.94
CA GLU A 171 0.47 -2.96 8.75
C GLU A 171 -0.30 -1.70 8.40
N THR A 172 -0.30 -0.74 9.31
CA THR A 172 -0.72 0.60 8.94
C THR A 172 0.34 1.14 8.00
N LEU A 173 0.05 1.20 6.71
CA LEU A 173 0.88 1.95 5.78
C LEU A 173 0.87 3.40 6.24
N PHE A 174 2.07 3.97 6.38
CA PHE A 174 2.19 5.39 6.60
C PHE A 174 1.80 6.10 5.31
N ILE A 175 0.63 6.71 5.31
CA ILE A 175 0.04 7.38 4.17
C ILE A 175 0.10 8.88 4.44
N GLY A 176 1.19 9.48 4.03
CA GLY A 176 1.42 10.93 4.15
C GLY A 176 1.88 11.40 5.53
N PRO A 177 2.14 12.68 5.71
CA PRO A 177 2.39 13.25 7.01
C PRO A 177 1.13 13.11 7.89
N GLU A 178 1.30 12.58 9.11
CA GLU A 178 0.22 12.59 10.08
C GLU A 178 -0.26 14.01 10.31
N LEU A 179 -1.58 14.17 10.36
CA LEU A 179 -2.20 15.46 10.59
C LEU A 179 -1.74 16.00 11.95
N GLU A 180 -1.24 17.21 11.97
CA GLU A 180 -0.81 17.89 13.19
C GLU A 180 -1.93 18.00 14.25
N GLU A 181 -3.16 17.83 13.82
CA GLU A 181 -4.35 17.81 14.68
C GLU A 181 -4.34 16.66 15.69
N ASP A 182 -3.63 15.56 15.39
CA ASP A 182 -3.52 14.40 16.27
C ASP A 182 -2.41 14.54 17.33
N LEU A 183 -1.59 15.61 17.28
CA LEU A 183 -0.54 15.83 18.28
C LEU A 183 -1.14 16.00 19.68
N ASN A 184 -0.60 15.20 20.62
CA ASN A 184 -0.95 15.39 22.03
C ASN A 184 -0.58 16.84 22.50
N PRO A 185 -1.26 17.38 23.53
CA PRO A 185 -1.06 18.76 23.95
C PRO A 185 0.39 19.12 24.32
N TYR A 186 1.17 18.19 24.83
CA TYR A 186 2.56 18.44 25.21
C TYR A 186 3.47 18.53 23.98
N ALA A 187 3.33 17.61 23.03
CA ALA A 187 4.06 17.64 21.78
C ALA A 187 3.73 18.93 21.00
N ARG A 188 2.46 19.35 20.99
CA ARG A 188 2.02 20.59 20.33
C ARG A 188 2.72 21.83 20.89
N ILE A 189 2.85 21.95 22.21
CA ILE A 189 3.57 23.09 22.85
C ILE A 189 5.01 23.17 22.33
N ILE A 190 5.70 22.03 22.25
CA ILE A 190 7.10 21.97 21.80
C ILE A 190 7.19 22.32 20.30
N VAL A 191 6.28 21.78 19.50
CA VAL A 191 6.22 22.04 18.05
C VAL A 191 5.97 23.51 17.77
N ASP A 192 4.99 24.13 18.45
CA ASP A 192 4.65 25.54 18.28
C ASP A 192 5.80 26.46 18.69
N GLU A 193 6.47 26.15 19.82
CA GLU A 193 7.64 26.91 20.28
C GLU A 193 8.84 26.73 19.33
N ALA A 194 9.07 25.52 18.81
CA ALA A 194 10.12 25.28 17.83
C ALA A 194 9.92 26.11 16.56
N ARG A 195 8.69 26.14 16.05
CA ARG A 195 8.32 26.94 14.86
C ARG A 195 8.46 28.43 15.10
N SER A 196 8.07 28.92 16.27
CA SER A 196 8.23 30.35 16.64
C SER A 196 9.69 30.81 16.61
N ARG A 197 10.61 29.84 16.83
CA ARG A 197 12.08 30.07 16.76
C ARG A 197 12.69 29.79 15.38
N GLY A 198 11.87 29.50 14.36
CA GLY A 198 12.34 29.22 13.01
C GLY A 198 12.98 27.83 12.85
N ILE A 199 12.70 26.89 13.75
CA ILE A 199 13.12 25.50 13.67
C ILE A 199 12.11 24.75 12.80
N ALA A 200 12.57 24.06 11.77
CA ALA A 200 11.72 23.21 10.94
C ALA A 200 11.22 21.98 11.75
N VAL A 201 9.95 21.66 11.60
CA VAL A 201 9.29 20.56 12.32
C VAL A 201 8.59 19.65 11.34
N ASP A 202 8.92 18.35 11.42
CA ASP A 202 8.23 17.26 10.74
C ASP A 202 7.53 16.40 11.78
N VAL A 203 6.21 16.27 11.73
CA VAL A 203 5.45 15.36 12.58
C VAL A 203 5.62 13.94 12.01
N LEU A 204 6.13 13.01 12.80
CA LEU A 204 6.40 11.63 12.40
C LEU A 204 5.29 10.68 12.82
N ASP A 205 4.68 10.92 14.00
CA ASP A 205 3.56 10.18 14.56
C ASP A 205 2.82 11.11 15.53
N GLY A 206 1.68 11.64 15.10
CA GLY A 206 0.90 12.60 15.90
C GLY A 206 0.33 11.97 17.17
N LYS A 207 -0.17 10.72 17.07
CA LYS A 207 -0.81 10.03 18.20
C LYS A 207 0.19 9.67 19.29
N GLU A 208 1.35 9.16 18.89
CA GLU A 208 2.44 8.82 19.80
C GLU A 208 3.31 10.02 20.17
N GLY A 209 3.09 11.18 19.53
CA GLY A 209 3.79 12.43 19.81
C GLY A 209 5.22 12.49 19.29
N TYR A 210 5.58 11.70 18.28
CA TYR A 210 6.90 11.75 17.67
C TYR A 210 6.99 12.84 16.61
N PHE A 211 8.01 13.68 16.72
CA PHE A 211 8.30 14.72 15.74
C PHE A 211 9.80 14.94 15.61
N ARG A 212 10.22 15.42 14.44
CA ARG A 212 11.61 15.80 14.17
C ARG A 212 11.74 17.30 14.16
N LEU A 213 12.74 17.80 14.88
CA LEU A 213 13.18 19.19 14.84
C LEU A 213 14.46 19.29 14.01
N SER A 214 14.50 20.24 13.07
CA SER A 214 15.66 20.43 12.20
C SER A 214 16.08 21.91 12.16
N LEU A 215 17.39 22.14 12.36
CA LEU A 215 17.99 23.47 12.26
C LEU A 215 19.30 23.37 11.47
N GLY A 216 19.30 23.88 10.24
CA GLY A 216 20.41 23.69 9.32
C GLY A 216 20.66 22.20 9.05
N ALA A 217 21.90 21.76 9.23
CA ALA A 217 22.28 20.35 9.01
C ALA A 217 22.03 19.43 10.22
N LYS A 218 21.51 19.96 11.33
CA LYS A 218 21.27 19.19 12.55
C LYS A 218 19.79 18.86 12.70
N SER A 219 19.50 17.61 13.07
CA SER A 219 18.15 17.20 13.39
C SER A 219 18.11 16.29 14.62
N VAL A 220 16.99 16.30 15.33
CA VAL A 220 16.70 15.45 16.50
C VAL A 220 15.26 14.99 16.44
N VAL A 221 15.01 13.74 16.80
CA VAL A 221 13.66 13.21 16.97
C VAL A 221 13.29 13.30 18.44
N CYS A 222 12.12 13.85 18.70
CA CYS A 222 11.52 14.04 20.03
C CYS A 222 10.22 13.24 20.15
N ARG A 223 9.83 12.97 21.40
CA ARG A 223 8.53 12.40 21.78
C ARG A 223 7.94 13.20 22.92
#